data_a1ee8b72123d7b9c6000159a81eabc6b
#
_entry.id   a1ee8b72123d7b9c6000159a81eabc6b
#
_cell.length_a   1.000
_cell.length_b   1.000
_cell.length_c   1.000
_cell.angle_alpha   90.00
_cell.angle_beta   90.00
_cell.angle_gamma   90.00
#
_symmetry.space_group_name_H-M   'P 1'
#
loop_
_entity.id
_entity.type
_entity.pdbx_description
1 polymer ?
#
loop_
_entity_poly.entity_id
_entity_poly.type
_entity_poly.pdbx_seq_one_letter_code
_entity_poly.pdbx_strand_id
1 'polypeptide(L)'
;MNIKTDFIGEIVAEDFRTAAIFKKYGIDFCCKGGRTIEEACSPKSLDKDQIYSDIENLPKTDGNSIDFNSWPLDLLADYVEKTHHRYVEEKTPVLQQFLDKLCKVHGGAHPELFEIRDLFFASAQDLAAHMKKEELILFPFVKNMVKAKISNEAIPQPPFGSVENPVNMMKHEHTIEG
;
A
#
# COMPACT_ATOMS: atom_id res chain seq x y z
N MET A 1 3.71 -13.90 15.50
CA MET A 1 2.88 -12.66 15.71
C MET A 1 2.49 -12.52 17.17
N ASN A 2 2.86 -11.42 17.81
CA ASN A 2 2.35 -11.03 19.14
C ASN A 2 1.58 -9.70 19.00
N ILE A 3 0.28 -9.79 18.80
CA ILE A 3 -0.58 -8.63 18.50
C ILE A 3 -0.59 -7.52 19.58
N LYS A 4 -0.05 -7.80 20.78
CA LYS A 4 0.02 -6.81 21.88
C LYS A 4 1.29 -5.97 21.88
N THR A 5 2.36 -6.48 21.25
CA THR A 5 3.70 -5.85 21.28
C THR A 5 4.23 -5.51 19.91
N ASP A 6 3.82 -6.23 18.88
CA ASP A 6 4.29 -6.04 17.52
C ASP A 6 3.69 -4.74 16.92
N PHE A 7 4.40 -4.13 16.01
CA PHE A 7 3.91 -2.96 15.30
C PHE A 7 2.80 -3.34 14.32
N ILE A 8 1.85 -2.44 14.13
CA ILE A 8 0.69 -2.65 13.23
C ILE A 8 1.14 -3.07 11.83
N GLY A 9 2.19 -2.44 11.29
CA GLY A 9 2.74 -2.82 9.98
C GLY A 9 3.29 -4.24 9.94
N GLU A 10 3.92 -4.72 11.02
CA GLU A 10 4.42 -6.11 11.14
C GLU A 10 3.26 -7.11 11.22
N ILE A 11 2.22 -6.77 11.99
CA ILE A 11 1.01 -7.58 12.10
C ILE A 11 0.35 -7.75 10.72
N VAL A 12 0.23 -6.66 9.94
CA VAL A 12 -0.34 -6.70 8.59
C VAL A 12 0.56 -7.45 7.62
N ALA A 13 1.88 -7.32 7.74
CA ALA A 13 2.83 -8.05 6.90
C ALA A 13 2.79 -9.57 7.16
N GLU A 14 2.51 -9.98 8.38
CA GLU A 14 2.37 -11.40 8.75
C GLU A 14 1.01 -11.97 8.32
N ASP A 15 -0.07 -11.20 8.50
CA ASP A 15 -1.41 -11.56 8.03
C ASP A 15 -2.16 -10.35 7.45
N PHE A 16 -2.15 -10.21 6.13
CA PHE A 16 -2.77 -9.08 5.43
C PHE A 16 -4.28 -8.94 5.69
N ARG A 17 -4.97 -9.98 6.13
CA ARG A 17 -6.40 -9.92 6.49
C ARG A 17 -6.67 -8.97 7.65
N THR A 18 -5.67 -8.76 8.52
CA THR A 18 -5.73 -7.79 9.63
C THR A 18 -5.86 -6.35 9.13
N ALA A 19 -5.43 -6.06 7.90
CA ALA A 19 -5.61 -4.74 7.27
C ALA A 19 -7.08 -4.31 7.21
N ALA A 20 -8.00 -5.25 6.93
CA ALA A 20 -9.44 -4.97 6.91
C ALA A 20 -9.97 -4.60 8.29
N ILE A 21 -9.43 -5.21 9.36
CA ILE A 21 -9.77 -4.87 10.74
C ILE A 21 -9.27 -3.47 11.08
N PHE A 22 -7.99 -3.17 10.82
CA PHE A 22 -7.45 -1.83 11.07
C PHE A 22 -8.21 -0.74 10.32
N LYS A 23 -8.58 -1.01 9.06
CA LYS A 23 -9.41 -0.10 8.25
C LYS A 23 -10.80 0.12 8.88
N LYS A 24 -11.47 -0.93 9.38
CA LYS A 24 -12.76 -0.84 10.10
C LYS A 24 -12.70 0.13 11.28
N TYR A 25 -11.58 0.15 12.01
CA TYR A 25 -11.37 1.05 13.15
C TYR A 25 -10.71 2.38 12.77
N GLY A 26 -10.52 2.67 11.48
CA GLY A 26 -9.88 3.89 11.00
C GLY A 26 -8.42 4.01 11.42
N ILE A 27 -7.73 2.90 11.62
CA ILE A 27 -6.32 2.85 11.95
C ILE A 27 -5.50 2.76 10.65
N ASP A 28 -4.66 3.76 10.42
CA ASP A 28 -3.72 3.77 9.31
C ASP A 28 -2.57 2.80 9.60
N PHE A 29 -2.59 1.67 8.91
CA PHE A 29 -1.59 0.62 9.00
C PHE A 29 -0.46 0.79 7.97
N CYS A 30 -0.67 1.59 6.94
CA CYS A 30 0.26 1.79 5.83
C CYS A 30 1.32 2.85 6.18
N CYS A 31 0.88 4.11 6.39
CA CYS A 31 1.81 5.23 6.61
C CYS A 31 2.18 5.39 8.10
N LYS A 32 1.36 4.92 9.01
CA LYS A 32 1.54 4.99 10.47
C LYS A 32 1.61 3.61 11.13
N GLY A 33 2.05 2.60 10.38
CA GLY A 33 2.17 1.21 10.84
C GLY A 33 3.31 0.96 11.84
N GLY A 34 4.24 1.90 12.03
CA GLY A 34 5.36 1.81 12.98
C GLY A 34 4.99 2.10 14.44
N ARG A 35 3.78 1.75 14.87
CA ARG A 35 3.27 1.88 16.24
C ARG A 35 2.46 0.65 16.62
N THR A 36 2.30 0.40 17.92
CA THR A 36 1.47 -0.70 18.43
C THR A 36 -0.02 -0.37 18.32
N ILE A 37 -0.87 -1.40 18.46
CA ILE A 37 -2.33 -1.20 18.53
C ILE A 37 -2.71 -0.29 19.69
N GLU A 38 -2.07 -0.44 20.86
CA GLU A 38 -2.33 0.40 22.03
C GLU A 38 -2.03 1.88 21.75
N GLU A 39 -0.89 2.18 21.16
CA GLU A 39 -0.51 3.54 20.77
C GLU A 39 -1.45 4.14 19.70
N ALA A 40 -1.99 3.32 18.81
CA ALA A 40 -2.94 3.77 17.80
C ALA A 40 -4.34 4.03 18.37
N CYS A 41 -4.76 3.29 19.39
CA CYS A 41 -6.07 3.42 20.03
C CYS A 41 -6.15 4.62 20.98
N SER A 42 -5.07 4.93 21.67
CA SER A 42 -5.02 5.96 22.72
C SER A 42 -5.58 7.32 22.28
N PRO A 43 -5.15 7.93 21.15
CA PRO A 43 -5.64 9.24 20.73
C PRO A 43 -7.09 9.24 20.21
N LYS A 44 -7.64 8.06 19.88
CA LYS A 44 -8.97 7.91 19.29
C LYS A 44 -9.99 7.33 20.26
N SER A 45 -9.60 7.03 21.51
CA SER A 45 -10.42 6.34 22.51
C SER A 45 -11.06 5.04 21.97
N LEU A 46 -10.34 4.31 21.15
CA LEU A 46 -10.79 3.03 20.59
C LEU A 46 -10.61 1.91 21.61
N ASP A 47 -11.54 0.96 21.59
CA ASP A 47 -11.44 -0.25 22.41
C ASP A 47 -10.41 -1.22 21.78
N LYS A 48 -9.22 -1.25 22.36
CA LYS A 48 -8.13 -2.13 21.91
C LYS A 48 -8.46 -3.62 22.11
N ASP A 49 -9.21 -3.96 23.15
CA ASP A 49 -9.55 -5.36 23.45
C ASP A 49 -10.51 -5.92 22.40
N GLN A 50 -11.41 -5.08 21.88
CA GLN A 50 -12.25 -5.44 20.75
C GLN A 50 -11.43 -5.68 19.48
N ILE A 51 -10.40 -4.86 19.23
CA ILE A 51 -9.50 -5.03 18.07
C ILE A 51 -8.69 -6.33 18.19
N TYR A 52 -8.15 -6.62 19.37
CA TYR A 52 -7.47 -7.89 19.62
C TYR A 52 -8.40 -9.08 19.39
N SER A 53 -9.62 -9.02 19.91
CA SER A 53 -10.63 -10.06 19.71
C SER A 53 -10.97 -10.25 18.22
N ASP A 54 -11.15 -9.17 17.46
CA ASP A 54 -11.45 -9.24 16.03
C ASP A 54 -10.28 -9.92 15.26
N ILE A 55 -9.03 -9.63 15.62
CA ILE A 55 -7.85 -10.26 15.01
C ILE A 55 -7.76 -11.75 15.37
N GLU A 56 -7.95 -12.09 16.65
CA GLU A 56 -7.88 -13.47 17.12
C GLU A 56 -9.00 -14.36 16.54
N ASN A 57 -10.16 -13.76 16.22
CA ASN A 57 -11.30 -14.43 15.62
C ASN A 57 -11.23 -14.54 14.09
N LEU A 58 -10.15 -14.06 13.45
CA LEU A 58 -9.96 -14.29 12.02
C LEU A 58 -9.95 -15.81 11.74
N PRO A 59 -10.69 -16.28 10.75
CA PRO A 59 -10.68 -17.69 10.39
C PRO A 59 -9.26 -18.20 10.18
N LYS A 60 -8.89 -19.29 10.82
CA LYS A 60 -7.59 -19.94 10.53
C LYS A 60 -7.63 -20.38 9.08
N THR A 61 -6.80 -19.80 8.25
CA THR A 61 -6.68 -20.22 6.85
C THR A 61 -5.86 -21.48 6.77
N ASP A 62 -6.41 -22.50 6.12
CA ASP A 62 -5.64 -23.65 5.67
C ASP A 62 -4.63 -23.17 4.60
N GLY A 63 -3.42 -22.84 5.04
CA GLY A 63 -2.17 -22.87 4.26
C GLY A 63 -2.01 -22.07 2.95
N ASN A 64 -2.94 -21.20 2.55
CA ASN A 64 -2.87 -20.53 1.23
C ASN A 64 -2.55 -19.01 1.28
N SER A 65 -2.04 -18.50 2.40
CA SER A 65 -1.48 -17.15 2.42
C SER A 65 -0.07 -17.19 1.82
N ILE A 66 0.15 -16.37 0.79
CA ILE A 66 1.48 -16.23 0.20
C ILE A 66 2.38 -15.57 1.26
N ASP A 67 3.45 -16.25 1.63
CA ASP A 67 4.46 -15.70 2.53
C ASP A 67 5.42 -14.79 1.75
N PHE A 68 5.02 -13.53 1.56
CA PHE A 68 5.84 -12.53 0.89
C PHE A 68 7.16 -12.22 1.63
N ASN A 69 7.25 -12.50 2.94
CA ASN A 69 8.47 -12.26 3.71
C ASN A 69 9.59 -13.24 3.34
N SER A 70 9.25 -14.42 2.82
CA SER A 70 10.22 -15.40 2.34
C SER A 70 10.76 -15.09 0.93
N TRP A 71 10.14 -14.15 0.21
CA TRP A 71 10.50 -13.85 -1.16
C TRP A 71 11.75 -12.98 -1.26
N PRO A 72 12.65 -13.25 -2.22
CA PRO A 72 13.73 -12.33 -2.53
C PRO A 72 13.15 -11.01 -3.10
N LEU A 73 13.83 -9.90 -2.81
CA LEU A 73 13.32 -8.56 -3.13
C LEU A 73 13.11 -8.29 -4.62
N ASP A 74 13.89 -8.92 -5.50
CA ASP A 74 13.73 -8.82 -6.95
C ASP A 74 12.44 -9.50 -7.44
N LEU A 75 12.11 -10.67 -6.86
CA LEU A 75 10.84 -11.35 -7.13
C LEU A 75 9.66 -10.52 -6.61
N LEU A 76 9.78 -9.92 -5.43
CA LEU A 76 8.74 -9.07 -4.88
C LEU A 76 8.51 -7.83 -5.75
N ALA A 77 9.58 -7.17 -6.22
CA ALA A 77 9.48 -6.04 -7.15
C ALA A 77 8.80 -6.45 -8.48
N ASP A 78 9.16 -7.62 -9.03
CA ASP A 78 8.51 -8.17 -10.22
C ASP A 78 7.01 -8.46 -9.99
N TYR A 79 6.66 -8.99 -8.83
CA TYR A 79 5.28 -9.28 -8.50
C TYR A 79 4.44 -8.01 -8.40
N VAL A 80 4.93 -6.98 -7.71
CA VAL A 80 4.25 -5.68 -7.61
C VAL A 80 4.04 -5.09 -9.00
N GLU A 81 5.07 -5.02 -9.82
CA GLU A 81 4.98 -4.48 -11.18
C GLU A 81 3.98 -5.26 -12.05
N LYS A 82 4.14 -6.58 -12.12
CA LYS A 82 3.36 -7.43 -13.06
C LYS A 82 1.93 -7.68 -12.60
N THR A 83 1.64 -7.58 -11.30
CA THR A 83 0.31 -7.85 -10.75
C THR A 83 -0.44 -6.57 -10.42
N HIS A 84 0.17 -5.70 -9.60
CA HIS A 84 -0.53 -4.52 -9.09
C HIS A 84 -0.48 -3.35 -10.08
N HIS A 85 0.69 -3.02 -10.63
CA HIS A 85 0.79 -1.90 -11.58
C HIS A 85 0.01 -2.20 -12.86
N ARG A 86 0.12 -3.41 -13.42
CA ARG A 86 -0.65 -3.79 -14.61
C ARG A 86 -2.15 -3.76 -14.37
N TYR A 87 -2.61 -4.17 -13.19
CA TYR A 87 -4.01 -4.05 -12.81
C TYR A 87 -4.46 -2.59 -12.77
N VAL A 88 -3.70 -1.70 -12.14
CA VAL A 88 -4.02 -0.27 -12.08
C VAL A 88 -4.04 0.35 -13.48
N GLU A 89 -3.02 0.08 -14.30
CA GLU A 89 -2.96 0.57 -15.69
C GLU A 89 -4.16 0.11 -16.53
N GLU A 90 -4.61 -1.13 -16.33
CA GLU A 90 -5.78 -1.68 -17.05
C GLU A 90 -7.10 -1.08 -16.55
N LYS A 91 -7.27 -0.92 -15.24
CA LYS A 91 -8.57 -0.55 -14.65
C LYS A 91 -8.81 0.95 -14.62
N THR A 92 -7.77 1.76 -14.49
CA THR A 92 -7.90 3.22 -14.43
C THR A 92 -8.65 3.82 -15.62
N PRO A 93 -8.29 3.52 -16.89
CA PRO A 93 -9.04 4.07 -18.04
C PRO A 93 -10.51 3.65 -18.07
N VAL A 94 -10.80 2.43 -17.62
CA VAL A 94 -12.18 1.91 -17.56
C VAL A 94 -13.00 2.69 -16.53
N LEU A 95 -12.43 2.91 -15.34
CA LEU A 95 -13.10 3.69 -14.29
C LEU A 95 -13.29 5.16 -14.69
N GLN A 96 -12.30 5.76 -15.37
CA GLN A 96 -12.44 7.12 -15.92
C GLN A 96 -13.61 7.23 -16.89
N GLN A 97 -13.77 6.28 -17.81
CA GLN A 97 -14.90 6.24 -18.74
C GLN A 97 -16.24 6.09 -18.02
N PHE A 98 -16.30 5.27 -16.96
CA PHE A 98 -17.51 5.13 -16.16
C PHE A 98 -17.87 6.41 -15.41
N LEU A 99 -16.89 7.10 -14.80
CA LEU A 99 -17.11 8.35 -14.11
C LEU A 99 -17.58 9.46 -15.06
N ASP A 100 -16.97 9.58 -16.24
CA ASP A 100 -17.44 10.51 -17.28
C ASP A 100 -18.87 10.23 -17.70
N LYS A 101 -19.23 8.95 -17.89
CA LYS A 101 -20.61 8.55 -18.22
C LYS A 101 -21.57 8.87 -17.09
N LEU A 102 -21.18 8.59 -15.83
CA LEU A 102 -22.01 8.92 -14.66
C LEU A 102 -22.28 10.42 -14.56
N CYS A 103 -21.25 11.26 -14.70
CA CYS A 103 -21.39 12.71 -14.71
C CYS A 103 -22.33 13.18 -15.82
N LYS A 104 -22.19 12.62 -17.03
CA LYS A 104 -23.02 12.98 -18.18
C LYS A 104 -24.51 12.63 -17.98
N VAL A 105 -24.80 11.48 -17.36
CA VAL A 105 -26.15 10.95 -17.23
C VAL A 105 -26.87 11.48 -15.98
N HIS A 106 -26.13 11.57 -14.87
CA HIS A 106 -26.68 11.84 -13.55
C HIS A 106 -26.20 13.15 -12.91
N GLY A 107 -25.18 13.81 -13.48
CA GLY A 107 -24.58 15.01 -12.90
C GLY A 107 -25.53 16.20 -12.75
N GLY A 108 -26.63 16.26 -13.52
CA GLY A 108 -27.64 17.28 -13.33
C GLY A 108 -28.46 17.16 -12.02
N ALA A 109 -28.65 15.93 -11.54
CA ALA A 109 -29.31 15.64 -10.27
C ALA A 109 -28.29 15.40 -9.12
N HIS A 110 -27.06 15.09 -9.47
CA HIS A 110 -25.98 14.70 -8.56
C HIS A 110 -24.69 15.44 -8.91
N PRO A 111 -24.60 16.76 -8.61
CA PRO A 111 -23.43 17.58 -8.97
C PRO A 111 -22.13 17.13 -8.28
N GLU A 112 -22.22 16.44 -7.14
CA GLU A 112 -21.08 15.84 -6.44
C GLU A 112 -20.30 14.83 -7.29
N LEU A 113 -20.92 14.25 -8.32
CA LEU A 113 -20.24 13.32 -9.23
C LEU A 113 -19.09 13.97 -10.01
N PHE A 114 -19.18 15.25 -10.30
CA PHE A 114 -18.10 15.98 -10.98
C PHE A 114 -16.86 16.09 -10.07
N GLU A 115 -17.06 16.40 -8.79
CA GLU A 115 -15.98 16.47 -7.82
C GLU A 115 -15.32 15.08 -7.62
N ILE A 116 -16.13 14.03 -7.47
CA ILE A 116 -15.65 12.64 -7.36
C ILE A 116 -14.82 12.26 -8.60
N ARG A 117 -15.28 12.60 -9.80
CA ARG A 117 -14.54 12.33 -11.03
C ARG A 117 -13.20 13.05 -11.04
N ASP A 118 -13.19 14.34 -10.72
CA ASP A 118 -11.99 15.19 -10.78
C ASP A 118 -10.95 14.73 -9.74
N LEU A 119 -11.38 14.36 -8.53
CA LEU A 119 -10.53 13.77 -7.51
C LEU A 119 -9.94 12.42 -7.97
N PHE A 120 -10.78 11.56 -8.55
CA PHE A 120 -10.29 10.27 -9.06
C PHE A 120 -9.26 10.45 -10.19
N PHE A 121 -9.48 11.43 -11.09
CA PHE A 121 -8.56 11.69 -12.20
C PHE A 121 -7.21 12.22 -11.70
N ALA A 122 -7.22 13.10 -10.70
CA ALA A 122 -6.02 13.61 -10.05
C ALA A 122 -5.24 12.47 -9.38
N SER A 123 -5.89 11.70 -8.50
CA SER A 123 -5.30 10.52 -7.84
C SER A 123 -4.75 9.50 -8.84
N ALA A 124 -5.47 9.23 -9.92
CA ALA A 124 -5.01 8.29 -10.95
C ALA A 124 -3.75 8.78 -11.67
N GLN A 125 -3.62 10.08 -11.90
CA GLN A 125 -2.43 10.70 -12.48
C GLN A 125 -1.23 10.61 -11.54
N ASP A 126 -1.43 10.91 -10.26
CA ASP A 126 -0.38 10.85 -9.23
C ASP A 126 0.10 9.41 -9.05
N LEU A 127 -0.83 8.46 -8.97
CA LEU A 127 -0.51 7.03 -8.87
C LEU A 127 0.27 6.52 -10.10
N ALA A 128 -0.09 6.98 -11.31
CA ALA A 128 0.65 6.62 -12.52
C ALA A 128 2.09 7.15 -12.49
N ALA A 129 2.29 8.40 -12.02
CA ALA A 129 3.62 8.98 -11.86
C ALA A 129 4.43 8.25 -10.78
N HIS A 130 3.78 7.86 -9.67
CA HIS A 130 4.36 7.07 -8.60
C HIS A 130 4.87 5.71 -9.11
N MET A 131 4.00 4.92 -9.77
CA MET A 131 4.38 3.63 -10.34
C MET A 131 5.56 3.75 -11.33
N LYS A 132 5.62 4.83 -12.12
CA LYS A 132 6.75 5.05 -13.04
C LYS A 132 8.07 5.32 -12.31
N LYS A 133 8.06 6.02 -11.19
CA LYS A 133 9.27 6.20 -10.35
C LYS A 133 9.76 4.85 -9.81
N GLU A 134 8.85 3.99 -9.39
CA GLU A 134 9.20 2.64 -8.93
C GLU A 134 9.76 1.78 -10.05
N GLU A 135 9.08 1.70 -11.19
CA GLU A 135 9.47 0.87 -12.33
C GLU A 135 10.79 1.31 -12.97
N LEU A 136 11.07 2.61 -13.03
CA LEU A 136 12.24 3.15 -13.73
C LEU A 136 13.45 3.38 -12.83
N ILE A 137 13.24 3.54 -11.52
CA ILE A 137 14.31 3.92 -10.59
C ILE A 137 14.45 2.91 -9.46
N LEU A 138 13.41 2.67 -8.68
CA LEU A 138 13.49 1.89 -7.45
C LEU A 138 13.67 0.39 -7.75
N PHE A 139 12.79 -0.20 -8.56
CA PHE A 139 12.83 -1.63 -8.84
C PHE A 139 14.10 -2.08 -9.58
N PRO A 140 14.60 -1.35 -10.59
CA PRO A 140 15.89 -1.66 -11.21
C PRO A 140 17.05 -1.60 -10.20
N PHE A 141 17.05 -0.64 -9.30
CA PHE A 141 18.06 -0.57 -8.25
C PHE A 141 17.98 -1.78 -7.31
N VAL A 142 16.79 -2.14 -6.83
CA VAL A 142 16.57 -3.32 -5.97
C VAL A 142 17.05 -4.60 -6.67
N LYS A 143 16.70 -4.80 -7.92
CA LYS A 143 17.13 -5.98 -8.72
C LYS A 143 18.65 -6.03 -8.87
N ASN A 144 19.30 -4.89 -9.13
CA ASN A 144 20.76 -4.81 -9.22
C ASN A 144 21.44 -5.08 -7.86
N MET A 145 20.86 -4.59 -6.77
CA MET A 145 21.33 -4.84 -5.42
C MET A 145 21.28 -6.33 -5.07
N VAL A 146 20.19 -7.02 -5.38
CA VAL A 146 20.04 -8.47 -5.16
C VAL A 146 21.06 -9.22 -5.99
N LYS A 147 21.23 -8.86 -7.27
CA LYS A 147 22.23 -9.46 -8.16
C LYS A 147 23.66 -9.30 -7.62
N ALA A 148 24.04 -8.09 -7.22
CA ALA A 148 25.37 -7.83 -6.65
C ALA A 148 25.61 -8.66 -5.38
N LYS A 149 24.59 -8.78 -4.51
CA LYS A 149 24.68 -9.62 -3.30
C LYS A 149 24.89 -11.09 -3.64
N ILE A 150 24.21 -11.64 -4.64
CA ILE A 150 24.36 -13.03 -5.07
C ILE A 150 25.75 -13.27 -5.68
N SER A 151 26.24 -12.32 -6.49
CA SER A 151 27.56 -12.39 -7.14
C SER A 151 28.72 -12.02 -6.20
N ASN A 152 28.44 -11.66 -4.96
CA ASN A 152 29.43 -11.15 -3.98
C ASN A 152 30.20 -9.93 -4.52
N GLU A 153 29.53 -9.07 -5.29
CA GLU A 153 30.04 -7.82 -5.82
C GLU A 153 29.68 -6.64 -4.90
N ALA A 154 30.32 -5.50 -5.09
CA ALA A 154 29.97 -4.28 -4.34
C ALA A 154 28.56 -3.81 -4.72
N ILE A 155 27.74 -3.52 -3.70
CA ILE A 155 26.40 -2.96 -3.90
C ILE A 155 26.53 -1.57 -4.50
N PRO A 156 25.84 -1.28 -5.63
CA PRO A 156 25.90 0.04 -6.25
C PRO A 156 25.31 1.12 -5.33
N GLN A 157 25.86 2.32 -5.43
CA GLN A 157 25.30 3.47 -4.71
C GLN A 157 23.91 3.80 -5.30
N PRO A 158 22.88 4.01 -4.45
CA PRO A 158 21.56 4.37 -4.93
C PRO A 158 21.56 5.77 -5.55
N PRO A 159 20.92 5.95 -6.71
CA PRO A 159 20.85 7.27 -7.37
C PRO A 159 20.04 8.30 -6.56
N PHE A 160 19.26 7.84 -5.60
CA PHE A 160 18.45 8.64 -4.68
C PHE A 160 19.13 8.84 -3.30
N GLY A 161 20.42 8.50 -3.14
CA GLY A 161 21.22 8.70 -1.93
C GLY A 161 20.97 7.65 -0.83
N SER A 162 19.75 7.54 -0.33
CA SER A 162 19.32 6.54 0.68
C SER A 162 17.95 5.99 0.32
N VAL A 163 17.68 4.73 0.69
CA VAL A 163 16.35 4.10 0.54
C VAL A 163 15.28 4.86 1.32
N GLU A 164 15.64 5.55 2.38
CA GLU A 164 14.72 6.42 3.14
C GLU A 164 14.13 7.55 2.28
N ASN A 165 14.87 8.07 1.29
CA ASN A 165 14.40 9.17 0.46
C ASN A 165 13.17 8.79 -0.39
N PRO A 166 13.19 7.72 -1.22
CA PRO A 166 11.98 7.29 -1.92
C PRO A 166 10.86 6.87 -0.97
N VAL A 167 11.16 6.21 0.15
CA VAL A 167 10.14 5.83 1.15
C VAL A 167 9.47 7.05 1.78
N ASN A 168 10.25 8.07 2.15
CA ASN A 168 9.69 9.32 2.71
C ASN A 168 8.88 10.10 1.68
N MET A 169 9.32 10.12 0.42
CA MET A 169 8.57 10.73 -0.68
C MET A 169 7.21 10.03 -0.86
N MET A 170 7.20 8.71 -0.92
CA MET A 170 5.97 7.91 -1.02
C MET A 170 5.03 8.14 0.16
N LYS A 171 5.55 8.15 1.39
CA LYS A 171 4.76 8.46 2.58
C LYS A 171 4.15 9.86 2.52
N HIS A 172 4.87 10.84 1.97
CA HIS A 172 4.37 12.20 1.81
C HIS A 172 3.26 12.26 0.76
N GLU A 173 3.44 11.62 -0.40
CA GLU A 173 2.42 11.50 -1.45
C GLU A 173 1.13 10.89 -0.87
N HIS A 174 1.21 9.78 -0.14
CA HIS A 174 0.05 9.16 0.53
C HIS A 174 -0.62 10.04 1.60
N THR A 175 0.11 10.96 2.22
CA THR A 175 -0.46 11.85 3.26
C THR A 175 -1.27 12.99 2.64
N ILE A 176 -0.96 13.38 1.40
CA ILE A 176 -1.68 14.43 0.67
C ILE A 176 -2.98 13.89 0.06
N GLU A 177 -3.01 12.60 -0.29
CA GLU A 177 -4.15 11.93 -0.92
C GLU A 177 -5.22 11.42 0.08
N GLY A 178 -4.96 11.39 1.38
CA GLY A 178 -5.85 10.92 2.46
C GLY A 178 -6.35 12.02 3.33
#